data_390c66ff970ae0f58dbc1328a174c676
#
_entry.id   390c66ff970ae0f58dbc1328a174c676
#
_cell.length_a   1.000
_cell.length_b   1.000
_cell.length_c   1.000
_cell.angle_alpha   90.00
_cell.angle_beta   90.00
_cell.angle_gamma   90.00
#
_symmetry.space_group_name_H-M   'P 1'
#
loop_
_entity.id
_entity.type
_entity.pdbx_description
1 polymer ?
#
loop_
_entity_poly.entity_id
_entity_poly.type
_entity_poly.pdbx_seq_one_letter_code
_entity_poly.pdbx_strand_id
1 'polypeptide(L)'
;YKFIKGDICNRELVEFIFNEYDIQGVIHFAAESHVDNSIKNPGVFVQTNVNGTFTLIDVAYKYWMNKPFTYKKRYGNEALASSSLKDDTKVSFPRFHHISTDEVYGTLTLDPNDLFTEKTPYAPNSPYSASKASSDMIIRAYNETYGLNTVITNCSNNYGPKQHDEKLIPTIIRN
;
A
#
# COMPACT_ATOMS: atom_id res chain seq x y z
N TYR A 1 0.63 21.39 6.05
CA TYR A 1 0.65 20.11 6.81
C TYR A 1 -0.42 20.15 7.91
N LYS A 2 -1.25 19.12 7.97
CA LYS A 2 -2.21 18.90 9.03
C LYS A 2 -2.12 17.46 9.51
N PHE A 3 -2.00 17.27 10.82
CA PHE A 3 -1.97 15.95 11.45
C PHE A 3 -3.38 15.58 11.95
N ILE A 4 -3.85 14.39 11.58
CA ILE A 4 -5.11 13.81 12.07
C ILE A 4 -4.76 12.47 12.70
N LYS A 5 -4.98 12.34 14.01
CA LYS A 5 -4.82 11.08 14.72
C LYS A 5 -6.04 10.20 14.52
N GLY A 6 -5.86 8.98 14.00
CA GLY A 6 -6.96 8.04 13.77
C GLY A 6 -6.50 6.66 13.34
N ASP A 7 -7.44 5.74 13.22
CA ASP A 7 -7.26 4.39 12.74
C ASP A 7 -7.72 4.30 11.27
N ILE A 8 -6.88 3.75 10.40
CA ILE A 8 -7.21 3.54 8.99
C ILE A 8 -8.37 2.56 8.77
N CYS A 9 -8.68 1.74 9.77
CA CYS A 9 -9.87 0.87 9.76
C CYS A 9 -11.17 1.63 10.04
N ASN A 10 -11.09 2.86 10.57
CA ASN A 10 -12.26 3.69 10.80
C ASN A 10 -12.72 4.34 9.50
N ARG A 11 -13.67 3.71 8.84
CA ARG A 11 -14.22 4.15 7.54
C ARG A 11 -14.77 5.57 7.60
N GLU A 12 -15.53 5.91 8.63
CA GLU A 12 -16.16 7.23 8.76
C GLU A 12 -15.11 8.35 8.83
N LEU A 13 -14.04 8.10 9.58
CA LEU A 13 -12.92 9.04 9.66
C LEU A 13 -12.20 9.18 8.31
N VAL A 14 -11.95 8.06 7.61
CA VAL A 14 -11.29 8.10 6.30
C VAL A 14 -12.16 8.82 5.27
N GLU A 15 -13.46 8.55 5.21
CA GLU A 15 -14.42 9.25 4.34
C GLU A 15 -14.49 10.74 4.65
N PHE A 16 -14.52 11.12 5.93
CA PHE A 16 -14.45 12.52 6.36
C PHE A 16 -13.19 13.21 5.84
N ILE A 17 -12.00 12.58 5.98
CA ILE A 17 -10.74 13.15 5.52
C ILE A 17 -10.75 13.37 4.00
N PHE A 18 -11.21 12.39 3.23
CA PHE A 18 -11.29 12.52 1.78
C PHE A 18 -12.21 13.66 1.34
N ASN A 19 -13.35 13.82 2.00
CA ASN A 19 -14.32 14.86 1.65
C ASN A 19 -13.89 16.25 2.11
N GLU A 20 -13.32 16.37 3.32
CA GLU A 20 -12.94 17.66 3.90
C GLU A 20 -11.71 18.28 3.23
N TYR A 21 -10.73 17.44 2.82
CA TYR A 21 -9.43 17.92 2.32
C TYR A 21 -9.22 17.70 0.83
N ASP A 22 -10.23 17.30 0.08
CA ASP A 22 -10.15 17.02 -1.37
C ASP A 22 -8.91 16.19 -1.74
N ILE A 23 -8.79 15.00 -1.14
CA ILE A 23 -7.62 14.15 -1.29
C ILE A 23 -7.45 13.71 -2.74
N GLN A 24 -6.29 14.02 -3.33
CA GLN A 24 -5.96 13.71 -4.73
C GLN A 24 -4.86 12.65 -4.86
N GLY A 25 -4.36 12.14 -3.77
CA GLY A 25 -3.37 11.06 -3.73
C GLY A 25 -3.22 10.48 -2.34
N VAL A 26 -2.86 9.22 -2.28
CA VAL A 26 -2.56 8.50 -1.05
C VAL A 26 -1.19 7.87 -1.16
N ILE A 27 -0.36 8.05 -0.13
CA ILE A 27 0.84 7.26 0.10
C ILE A 27 0.61 6.49 1.39
N HIS A 28 0.39 5.19 1.26
CA HIS A 28 -0.04 4.32 2.34
C HIS A 28 1.13 3.61 3.00
N PHE A 29 1.63 4.20 4.11
CA PHE A 29 2.67 3.61 4.97
C PHE A 29 2.12 2.88 6.19
N ALA A 30 0.85 3.12 6.55
CA ALA A 30 0.31 2.60 7.79
C ALA A 30 0.23 1.06 7.76
N ALA A 31 0.91 0.42 8.69
CA ALA A 31 0.92 -1.03 8.84
C ALA A 31 1.45 -1.42 10.22
N GLU A 32 1.02 -2.57 10.71
CA GLU A 32 1.78 -3.34 11.69
C GLU A 32 2.98 -3.99 10.97
N SER A 33 4.21 -3.84 11.49
CA SER A 33 5.42 -4.14 10.71
C SER A 33 6.47 -5.01 11.41
N HIS A 34 6.18 -5.55 12.61
CA HIS A 34 7.13 -6.34 13.37
C HIS A 34 6.82 -7.83 13.30
N VAL A 35 7.70 -8.64 12.68
CA VAL A 35 7.48 -10.07 12.44
C VAL A 35 7.19 -10.84 13.72
N ASP A 36 8.02 -10.69 14.78
CA ASP A 36 7.82 -11.40 16.05
C ASP A 36 6.48 -11.06 16.71
N ASN A 37 6.02 -9.81 16.60
CA ASN A 37 4.71 -9.42 17.08
C ASN A 37 3.60 -10.07 16.26
N SER A 38 3.82 -10.27 14.96
CA SER A 38 2.84 -10.96 14.10
C SER A 38 2.67 -12.43 14.47
N ILE A 39 3.73 -13.07 14.98
CA ILE A 39 3.66 -14.46 15.47
C ILE A 39 2.88 -14.53 16.78
N LYS A 40 3.06 -13.54 17.67
CA LYS A 40 2.37 -13.48 18.97
C LYS A 40 0.90 -13.09 18.84
N ASN A 41 0.58 -12.16 17.94
CA ASN A 41 -0.78 -11.64 17.77
C ASN A 41 -1.10 -11.39 16.29
N PRO A 42 -1.32 -12.43 15.48
CA PRO A 42 -1.54 -12.31 14.03
C PRO A 42 -2.82 -11.55 13.67
N GLY A 43 -3.84 -11.56 14.54
CA GLY A 43 -5.13 -10.91 14.29
C GLY A 43 -5.02 -9.39 14.09
N VAL A 44 -4.14 -8.74 14.84
CA VAL A 44 -3.90 -7.28 14.70
C VAL A 44 -3.32 -6.96 13.31
N PHE A 45 -2.44 -7.82 12.78
CA PHE A 45 -1.86 -7.65 11.44
C PHE A 45 -2.92 -7.81 10.33
N VAL A 46 -3.81 -8.78 10.47
CA VAL A 46 -4.96 -8.91 9.55
C VAL A 46 -5.85 -7.68 9.62
N GLN A 47 -6.17 -7.23 10.82
CA GLN A 47 -7.03 -6.05 11.01
C GLN A 47 -6.40 -4.81 10.41
N THR A 48 -5.18 -4.48 10.78
CA THR A 48 -4.53 -3.24 10.33
C THR A 48 -4.11 -3.33 8.86
N ASN A 49 -3.36 -4.38 8.49
CA ASN A 49 -2.74 -4.42 7.17
C ASN A 49 -3.77 -4.77 6.08
N VAL A 50 -4.67 -5.72 6.33
CA VAL A 50 -5.64 -6.15 5.32
C VAL A 50 -6.89 -5.26 5.34
N ASN A 51 -7.60 -5.20 6.48
CA ASN A 51 -8.85 -4.44 6.57
C ASN A 51 -8.62 -2.92 6.48
N GLY A 52 -7.53 -2.42 7.08
CA GLY A 52 -7.17 -1.01 6.99
C GLY A 52 -6.81 -0.60 5.55
N THR A 53 -6.03 -1.40 4.84
CA THR A 53 -5.72 -1.17 3.43
C THR A 53 -6.99 -1.22 2.57
N PHE A 54 -7.85 -2.22 2.79
CA PHE A 54 -9.14 -2.31 2.11
C PHE A 54 -9.99 -1.06 2.35
N THR A 55 -10.08 -0.59 3.58
CA THR A 55 -10.86 0.61 3.92
C THR A 55 -10.34 1.84 3.17
N LEU A 56 -9.02 2.07 3.18
CA LEU A 56 -8.41 3.21 2.49
C LEU A 56 -8.64 3.17 0.98
N ILE A 57 -8.40 2.03 0.34
CA ILE A 57 -8.50 1.95 -1.12
C ILE A 57 -9.95 1.96 -1.59
N ASP A 58 -10.89 1.39 -0.83
CA ASP A 58 -12.31 1.40 -1.16
C ASP A 58 -12.89 2.82 -1.05
N VAL A 59 -12.51 3.58 -0.02
CA VAL A 59 -12.88 4.99 0.10
C VAL A 59 -12.27 5.80 -1.03
N ALA A 60 -10.98 5.61 -1.34
CA ALA A 60 -10.32 6.28 -2.46
C ALA A 60 -11.04 6.01 -3.79
N TYR A 61 -11.36 4.75 -4.07
CA TYR A 61 -12.12 4.37 -5.26
C TYR A 61 -13.47 5.09 -5.33
N LYS A 62 -14.29 5.02 -4.29
CA LYS A 62 -15.61 5.65 -4.24
C LYS A 62 -15.54 7.18 -4.31
N TYR A 63 -14.47 7.76 -3.79
CA TYR A 63 -14.27 9.20 -3.83
C TYR A 63 -13.79 9.69 -5.19
N TRP A 64 -12.88 8.96 -5.87
CA TRP A 64 -12.29 9.37 -7.13
C TRP A 64 -13.05 8.93 -8.37
N MET A 65 -13.74 7.79 -8.32
CA MET A 65 -14.37 7.17 -9.51
C MET A 65 -15.90 7.20 -9.44
N ASN A 66 -16.53 7.25 -10.62
CA ASN A 66 -17.98 7.12 -10.78
C ASN A 66 -18.41 5.65 -10.95
N LYS A 67 -17.59 4.90 -11.69
CA LYS A 67 -17.77 3.48 -12.00
C LYS A 67 -16.43 2.92 -12.45
N PRO A 68 -16.27 1.59 -12.58
CA PRO A 68 -15.04 1.02 -13.10
C PRO A 68 -14.54 1.71 -14.36
N PHE A 69 -13.23 1.97 -14.41
CA PHE A 69 -12.51 2.62 -15.50
C PHE A 69 -12.97 4.04 -15.84
N THR A 70 -13.69 4.72 -14.93
CA THR A 70 -14.19 6.08 -15.16
C THR A 70 -14.02 6.95 -13.93
N TYR A 71 -13.07 7.87 -13.98
CA TYR A 71 -12.88 8.88 -12.92
C TYR A 71 -14.02 9.90 -12.92
N LYS A 72 -14.22 10.53 -11.77
CA LYS A 72 -15.15 11.68 -11.68
C LYS A 72 -14.67 12.82 -12.54
N LYS A 73 -15.62 13.59 -13.09
CA LYS A 73 -15.40 14.67 -14.07
C LYS A 73 -14.31 15.67 -13.68
N ARG A 74 -14.13 15.93 -12.38
CA ARG A 74 -13.10 16.84 -11.86
C ARG A 74 -11.66 16.34 -12.07
N TYR A 75 -11.46 15.05 -12.36
CA TYR A 75 -10.16 14.43 -12.64
C TYR A 75 -9.94 14.12 -14.12
N GLY A 76 -10.82 14.63 -15.00
CA GLY A 76 -10.80 14.29 -16.43
C GLY A 76 -11.80 13.19 -16.78
N ASN A 77 -12.43 13.32 -17.95
CA ASN A 77 -13.56 12.49 -18.34
C ASN A 77 -13.17 11.27 -19.17
N GLU A 78 -11.92 10.88 -19.21
CA GLU A 78 -11.49 9.78 -20.07
C GLU A 78 -11.67 8.43 -19.36
N ALA A 79 -12.49 7.57 -20.01
CA ALA A 79 -12.38 6.14 -19.80
C ALA A 79 -10.91 5.75 -20.07
N LEU A 80 -10.26 5.08 -19.12
CA LEU A 80 -8.93 4.52 -19.33
C LEU A 80 -9.02 3.38 -20.35
N ALA A 81 -9.21 3.74 -21.61
CA ALA A 81 -9.06 2.84 -22.72
C ALA A 81 -7.58 2.76 -23.06
N SER A 82 -6.98 1.65 -22.66
CA SER A 82 -5.77 1.03 -23.23
C SER A 82 -4.73 1.95 -23.87
N SER A 83 -3.56 2.03 -23.23
CA SER A 83 -2.24 2.02 -23.90
C SER A 83 -1.96 2.98 -25.08
N SER A 84 -2.43 4.23 -25.06
CA SER A 84 -1.86 5.24 -25.98
C SER A 84 -1.96 6.63 -25.37
N LEU A 85 -1.24 6.87 -24.28
CA LEU A 85 -0.97 8.23 -23.80
C LEU A 85 0.05 8.88 -24.75
N LYS A 86 -0.43 9.41 -25.85
CA LYS A 86 0.22 10.42 -26.67
C LYS A 86 -0.71 11.61 -26.75
N ASP A 87 -0.76 12.39 -25.69
CA ASP A 87 -1.16 13.78 -25.77
C ASP A 87 -0.69 14.54 -24.52
N ASP A 88 -0.09 15.71 -24.74
CA ASP A 88 0.57 16.57 -23.75
C ASP A 88 -0.39 17.33 -22.81
N THR A 89 -1.63 16.95 -22.73
CA THR A 89 -2.55 17.47 -21.72
C THR A 89 -2.31 16.70 -20.43
N LYS A 90 -1.60 17.31 -19.47
CA LYS A 90 -1.34 16.79 -18.11
C LYS A 90 -2.65 16.61 -17.32
N VAL A 91 -3.44 15.62 -17.66
CA VAL A 91 -4.52 15.16 -16.78
C VAL A 91 -3.85 14.31 -15.67
N SER A 92 -3.72 14.87 -14.49
CA SER A 92 -3.19 14.15 -13.34
C SER A 92 -4.32 13.40 -12.66
N PHE A 93 -4.42 12.09 -12.93
CA PHE A 93 -5.34 11.24 -12.20
C PHE A 93 -4.86 11.04 -10.74
N PRO A 94 -5.78 10.97 -9.78
CA PRO A 94 -5.43 10.59 -8.42
C PRO A 94 -4.70 9.25 -8.39
N ARG A 95 -3.74 9.09 -7.44
CA ARG A 95 -2.93 7.88 -7.33
C ARG A 95 -2.96 7.31 -5.93
N PHE A 96 -3.10 6.01 -5.83
CA PHE A 96 -2.93 5.25 -4.60
C PHE A 96 -1.58 4.52 -4.63
N HIS A 97 -0.64 4.96 -3.80
CA HIS A 97 0.69 4.35 -3.67
C HIS A 97 0.73 3.53 -2.38
N HIS A 98 0.83 2.22 -2.50
CA HIS A 98 0.97 1.29 -1.39
C HIS A 98 2.42 0.92 -1.16
N ILE A 99 2.88 1.10 0.08
CA ILE A 99 4.24 0.70 0.49
C ILE A 99 4.16 -0.70 1.08
N SER A 100 4.73 -1.65 0.37
CA SER A 100 4.83 -3.06 0.77
C SER A 100 6.26 -3.43 1.17
N THR A 101 6.60 -4.70 1.13
CA THR A 101 7.87 -5.26 1.59
C THR A 101 8.33 -6.38 0.66
N ASP A 102 9.61 -6.60 0.55
CA ASP A 102 10.21 -7.74 -0.15
C ASP A 102 9.92 -9.08 0.55
N GLU A 103 9.56 -9.07 1.83
CA GLU A 103 9.19 -10.28 2.57
C GLU A 103 7.96 -11.01 1.99
N VAL A 104 7.18 -10.36 1.13
CA VAL A 104 6.08 -11.02 0.40
C VAL A 104 6.57 -12.08 -0.59
N TYR A 105 7.83 -12.00 -1.01
CA TYR A 105 8.45 -12.96 -1.93
C TYR A 105 9.02 -14.19 -1.22
N GLY A 106 9.08 -14.20 0.11
CA GLY A 106 9.55 -15.33 0.90
C GLY A 106 11.00 -15.21 1.35
N THR A 107 11.78 -16.25 1.17
CA THR A 107 13.15 -16.37 1.66
C THR A 107 14.11 -16.60 0.51
N LEU A 108 15.18 -15.82 0.44
CA LEU A 108 16.31 -16.05 -0.46
C LEU A 108 17.18 -17.21 0.06
N THR A 109 17.90 -17.85 -0.84
CA THR A 109 18.94 -18.83 -0.49
C THR A 109 20.22 -18.12 -0.02
N LEU A 110 21.24 -18.88 0.33
CA LEU A 110 22.56 -18.32 0.67
C LEU A 110 23.42 -17.99 -0.56
N ASP A 111 22.91 -18.24 -1.77
CA ASP A 111 23.60 -17.86 -3.01
C ASP A 111 23.50 -16.32 -3.16
N PRO A 112 24.62 -15.59 -3.27
CA PRO A 112 24.61 -14.14 -3.44
C PRO A 112 24.00 -13.68 -4.77
N ASN A 113 23.75 -14.57 -5.72
CA ASN A 113 23.08 -14.28 -6.98
C ASN A 113 21.56 -14.51 -6.91
N ASP A 114 21.06 -15.07 -5.82
CA ASP A 114 19.62 -15.24 -5.60
C ASP A 114 19.00 -13.91 -5.14
N LEU A 115 18.24 -13.28 -6.02
CA LEU A 115 17.66 -11.96 -5.81
C LEU A 115 16.17 -11.97 -6.10
N PHE A 116 15.41 -11.21 -5.35
CA PHE A 116 14.04 -10.89 -5.70
C PHE A 116 13.97 -9.97 -6.91
N THR A 117 13.00 -10.21 -7.75
CA THR A 117 12.67 -9.39 -8.92
C THR A 117 11.18 -9.16 -8.96
N GLU A 118 10.71 -8.28 -9.83
CA GLU A 118 9.28 -8.03 -10.06
C GLU A 118 8.54 -9.26 -10.63
N LYS A 119 9.28 -10.29 -11.05
CA LYS A 119 8.73 -11.56 -11.56
C LYS A 119 8.72 -12.67 -10.50
N THR A 120 9.35 -12.44 -9.35
CA THR A 120 9.38 -13.43 -8.26
C THR A 120 7.96 -13.67 -7.74
N PRO A 121 7.48 -14.91 -7.69
CA PRO A 121 6.16 -15.20 -7.16
C PRO A 121 6.09 -14.89 -5.65
N TYR A 122 4.92 -14.51 -5.17
CA TYR A 122 4.68 -14.30 -3.75
C TYR A 122 4.69 -15.64 -3.00
N ALA A 123 5.48 -15.71 -1.94
CA ALA A 123 5.63 -16.87 -1.07
C ALA A 123 5.85 -16.45 0.40
N PRO A 124 4.94 -15.67 1.01
CA PRO A 124 5.14 -15.10 2.34
C PRO A 124 5.20 -16.19 3.42
N ASN A 125 6.17 -16.10 4.33
CA ASN A 125 6.46 -17.12 5.35
C ASN A 125 6.10 -16.72 6.79
N SER A 126 5.58 -15.51 7.01
CA SER A 126 5.15 -15.03 8.34
C SER A 126 3.74 -14.45 8.29
N PRO A 127 3.02 -14.34 9.44
CA PRO A 127 1.73 -13.63 9.47
C PRO A 127 1.85 -12.18 9.01
N TYR A 128 2.95 -11.49 9.32
CA TYR A 128 3.23 -10.16 8.79
C TYR A 128 3.31 -10.16 7.27
N SER A 129 4.22 -10.94 6.69
CA SER A 129 4.42 -10.98 5.24
C SER A 129 3.16 -11.47 4.50
N ALA A 130 2.41 -12.41 5.08
CA ALA A 130 1.12 -12.86 4.54
C ALA A 130 0.08 -11.74 4.54
N SER A 131 0.01 -10.93 5.61
CA SER A 131 -0.90 -9.78 5.67
C SER A 131 -0.54 -8.70 4.65
N LYS A 132 0.77 -8.45 4.43
CA LYS A 132 1.25 -7.51 3.40
C LYS A 132 0.97 -8.03 1.99
N ALA A 133 1.24 -9.31 1.71
CA ALA A 133 0.91 -9.94 0.44
C ALA A 133 -0.61 -9.86 0.14
N SER A 134 -1.46 -10.07 1.16
CA SER A 134 -2.91 -9.92 1.03
C SER A 134 -3.31 -8.48 0.69
N SER A 135 -2.65 -7.50 1.29
CA SER A 135 -2.85 -6.08 0.98
C SER A 135 -2.46 -5.78 -0.48
N ASP A 136 -1.32 -6.27 -0.94
CA ASP A 136 -0.86 -6.11 -2.31
C ASP A 136 -1.86 -6.70 -3.32
N MET A 137 -2.43 -7.88 -3.02
CA MET A 137 -3.45 -8.50 -3.86
C MET A 137 -4.75 -7.68 -3.91
N ILE A 138 -5.16 -7.05 -2.81
CA ILE A 138 -6.29 -6.12 -2.78
C ILE A 138 -6.01 -4.91 -3.68
N ILE A 139 -4.84 -4.28 -3.53
CA ILE A 139 -4.44 -3.13 -4.35
C ILE A 139 -4.43 -3.49 -5.84
N ARG A 140 -3.83 -4.63 -6.18
CA ARG A 140 -3.83 -5.16 -7.55
C ARG A 140 -5.25 -5.40 -8.07
N ALA A 141 -6.13 -6.00 -7.26
CA ALA A 141 -7.52 -6.25 -7.65
C ALA A 141 -8.27 -4.94 -7.96
N TYR A 142 -8.04 -3.88 -7.19
CA TYR A 142 -8.65 -2.57 -7.47
C TYR A 142 -8.12 -1.92 -8.75
N ASN A 143 -6.87 -2.14 -9.09
CA ASN A 143 -6.32 -1.73 -10.39
C ASN A 143 -6.96 -2.50 -11.55
N GLU A 144 -6.89 -3.83 -11.51
CA GLU A 144 -7.35 -4.70 -12.60
C GLU A 144 -8.88 -4.65 -12.79
N THR A 145 -9.64 -4.64 -11.70
CA THR A 145 -11.11 -4.73 -11.74
C THR A 145 -11.77 -3.37 -11.97
N TYR A 146 -11.22 -2.34 -11.35
CA TYR A 146 -11.86 -1.01 -11.35
C TYR A 146 -11.07 0.04 -12.14
N GLY A 147 -9.84 -0.25 -12.56
CA GLY A 147 -8.98 0.71 -13.28
C GLY A 147 -8.48 1.83 -12.37
N LEU A 148 -8.41 1.60 -11.06
CA LEU A 148 -7.86 2.59 -10.14
C LEU A 148 -6.35 2.74 -10.36
N ASN A 149 -5.85 3.96 -10.48
CA ASN A 149 -4.43 4.24 -10.64
C ASN A 149 -3.67 3.91 -9.35
N THR A 150 -3.03 2.75 -9.31
CA THR A 150 -2.30 2.26 -8.15
C THR A 150 -0.83 2.00 -8.48
N VAL A 151 0.01 2.12 -7.45
CA VAL A 151 1.41 1.71 -7.46
C VAL A 151 1.69 0.91 -6.19
N ILE A 152 2.42 -0.19 -6.31
CA ILE A 152 2.95 -0.96 -5.19
C ILE A 152 4.47 -0.89 -5.25
N THR A 153 5.12 -0.60 -4.13
CA THR A 153 6.57 -0.70 -3.99
C THR A 153 6.92 -1.70 -2.89
N ASN A 154 7.69 -2.71 -3.26
CA ASN A 154 8.17 -3.74 -2.35
C ASN A 154 9.61 -3.37 -1.94
N CYS A 155 9.74 -2.62 -0.86
CA CYS A 155 11.06 -2.22 -0.38
C CYS A 155 11.70 -3.28 0.51
N SER A 156 13.01 -3.43 0.42
CA SER A 156 13.80 -4.20 1.37
C SER A 156 14.01 -3.39 2.66
N ASN A 157 14.93 -3.82 3.52
CA ASN A 157 15.16 -3.16 4.80
C ASN A 157 15.56 -1.69 4.65
N ASN A 158 14.74 -0.81 5.18
CA ASN A 158 15.04 0.62 5.25
C ASN A 158 15.77 0.91 6.56
N TYR A 159 16.74 1.82 6.52
CA TYR A 159 17.46 2.29 7.69
C TYR A 159 17.74 3.79 7.60
N GLY A 160 17.95 4.41 8.77
CA GLY A 160 18.23 5.84 8.83
C GLY A 160 18.17 6.41 10.24
N PRO A 161 18.43 7.71 10.39
CA PRO A 161 18.33 8.40 11.67
C PRO A 161 16.93 8.24 12.28
N LYS A 162 16.89 7.99 13.60
CA LYS A 162 15.64 7.78 14.37
C LYS A 162 14.87 6.50 14.01
N GLN A 163 15.52 5.52 13.38
CA GLN A 163 14.93 4.20 13.20
C GLN A 163 14.58 3.59 14.57
N HIS A 164 13.45 2.88 14.66
CA HIS A 164 12.97 2.29 15.89
C HIS A 164 13.99 1.30 16.47
N ASP A 165 14.17 1.35 17.79
CA ASP A 165 15.22 0.64 18.54
C ASP A 165 15.19 -0.89 18.42
N GLU A 166 14.04 -1.47 18.08
CA GLU A 166 13.89 -2.92 17.88
C GLU A 166 14.48 -3.44 16.56
N LYS A 167 14.83 -2.53 15.64
CA LYS A 167 15.41 -2.91 14.36
C LYS A 167 16.88 -3.26 14.48
N LEU A 168 17.38 -4.06 13.52
CA LEU A 168 18.72 -4.67 13.57
C LEU A 168 19.83 -3.64 13.82
N ILE A 169 19.90 -2.57 13.02
CA ILE A 169 21.00 -1.60 13.12
C ILE A 169 21.00 -0.86 14.47
N PRO A 170 19.89 -0.27 14.94
CA PRO A 170 19.84 0.32 16.27
C PRO A 170 20.16 -0.68 17.41
N THR A 171 19.72 -1.92 17.26
CA THR A 171 20.01 -2.98 18.24
C THR A 171 21.51 -3.28 18.30
N ILE A 172 22.20 -3.38 17.15
CA ILE A 172 23.65 -3.62 17.10
C ILE A 172 24.43 -2.43 17.68
N ILE A 173 24.00 -1.20 17.38
CA ILE A 173 24.70 0.00 17.88
C ILE A 173 24.58 0.12 19.40
N ARG A 174 23.46 -0.34 19.98
CA ARG A 174 23.16 -0.23 21.41
C ARG A 174 23.82 -1.32 22.26
N ASN A 175 24.12 -2.48 21.70
CA ASN A 175 24.78 -3.62 22.36
C ASN A 175 26.28 -3.65 22.08
#